data_1a3fc9ba101be00695f720a6016ec793
#
_entry.id   1a3fc9ba101be00695f720a6016ec793
#
_cell.length_a   1.000
_cell.length_b   1.000
_cell.length_c   1.000
_cell.angle_alpha   90.00
_cell.angle_beta   90.00
_cell.angle_gamma   90.00
#
_symmetry.space_group_name_H-M   'P 1'
#
loop_
_entity.id
_entity.type
_entity.pdbx_description
1 polymer ?
#
loop_
_entity_poly.entity_id
_entity_poly.type
_entity_poly.pdbx_seq_one_letter_code
_entity_poly.pdbx_strand_id
1 'polypeptide(L)'
;MSVSASPSSTFAGASSDTTAAWLLDEFALSLTNSAVNTVAAYRSDLVGFIAWTEVAGASSPAAVDRLVLRRYVAWLTTEGLAKRSVARKVSSLRRYFGYLRREGILLVDPSVALRAPAGDSRLPRVLDHADVSTLLDGPTPEDEPHWRRLRDDAVLEILYGSGVRVGELCGLDLDSLDLAGEAVSVWGKGSKQRRVPLSQPAVSDVRAWLAIRRDVVAETAGAALFGNERGARLTPRDVRRIVDRRSPRPTHPHALRHSFATHLLDGGADLRAVQELLGHADVATTQRYTHISNHRLREAYAEAHPRA
;
A
#
# COMPACT_ATOMS: atom_id res chain seq x y z
N MET A 1 34.86 -17.13 7.26
CA MET A 1 34.56 -16.60 5.91
C MET A 1 33.41 -17.46 5.36
N SER A 2 32.18 -17.05 5.59
CA SER A 2 30.99 -17.71 5.05
C SER A 2 30.27 -16.68 4.19
N VAL A 3 30.34 -16.91 2.88
CA VAL A 3 29.67 -16.08 1.87
C VAL A 3 28.19 -16.45 1.92
N SER A 4 27.38 -15.51 2.40
CA SER A 4 25.91 -15.56 2.33
C SER A 4 25.50 -15.34 0.87
N ALA A 5 25.19 -16.40 0.15
CA ALA A 5 24.56 -16.34 -1.16
C ALA A 5 23.08 -15.96 -0.99
N SER A 6 22.73 -14.79 -1.46
CA SER A 6 21.33 -14.38 -1.61
C SER A 6 20.60 -15.30 -2.60
N PRO A 7 19.43 -15.86 -2.29
CA PRO A 7 18.65 -16.62 -3.25
C PRO A 7 17.84 -15.65 -4.13
N SER A 8 18.49 -15.12 -5.14
CA SER A 8 17.86 -14.29 -6.17
C SER A 8 18.11 -14.89 -7.54
N SER A 9 17.00 -15.17 -8.24
CA SER A 9 16.94 -15.46 -9.68
C SER A 9 17.38 -16.86 -10.15
N THR A 10 16.49 -17.84 -10.12
CA THR A 10 16.69 -19.04 -10.94
C THR A 10 15.50 -19.37 -11.88
N PHE A 11 14.47 -18.55 -11.94
CA PHE A 11 13.43 -18.71 -12.95
C PHE A 11 13.36 -17.42 -13.77
N ALA A 12 14.11 -17.42 -14.88
CA ALA A 12 13.91 -16.47 -15.99
C ALA A 12 12.43 -16.61 -16.44
N GLY A 13 11.76 -15.49 -16.69
CA GLY A 13 10.32 -15.45 -16.95
C GLY A 13 9.89 -16.43 -18.03
N ALA A 14 8.72 -17.04 -17.86
CA ALA A 14 8.08 -17.89 -18.86
C ALA A 14 8.05 -17.17 -20.21
N SER A 15 8.25 -17.92 -21.32
CA SER A 15 8.23 -17.36 -22.67
C SER A 15 6.85 -16.77 -23.00
N SER A 16 6.76 -15.88 -24.01
CA SER A 16 5.49 -15.29 -24.45
C SER A 16 4.48 -16.35 -24.88
N ASP A 17 4.94 -17.41 -25.54
CA ASP A 17 4.08 -18.52 -25.97
C ASP A 17 3.54 -19.34 -24.78
N THR A 18 4.35 -19.54 -23.75
CA THR A 18 3.91 -20.20 -22.52
C THR A 18 2.85 -19.37 -21.79
N THR A 19 3.02 -18.06 -21.71
CA THR A 19 2.04 -17.18 -21.05
C THR A 19 0.71 -17.13 -21.78
N ALA A 20 0.71 -17.22 -23.11
CA ALA A 20 -0.49 -17.32 -23.93
C ALA A 20 -1.25 -18.64 -23.69
N ALA A 21 -0.54 -19.76 -23.60
CA ALA A 21 -1.16 -21.06 -23.27
C ALA A 21 -1.83 -21.09 -21.87
N TRP A 22 -1.42 -20.20 -20.97
CA TRP A 22 -1.98 -20.04 -19.64
C TRP A 22 -3.02 -18.90 -19.52
N LEU A 23 -3.40 -18.25 -20.62
CA LEU A 23 -4.43 -17.19 -20.65
C LEU A 23 -4.22 -16.09 -19.61
N LEU A 24 -2.96 -15.69 -19.38
CA LEU A 24 -2.62 -14.72 -18.34
C LEU A 24 -3.11 -13.31 -18.66
N ASP A 25 -3.14 -12.94 -19.94
CA ASP A 25 -3.60 -11.62 -20.36
C ASP A 25 -5.12 -11.51 -20.24
N GLU A 26 -5.86 -12.55 -20.61
CA GLU A 26 -7.31 -12.64 -20.42
C GLU A 26 -7.67 -12.62 -18.93
N PHE A 27 -6.92 -13.36 -18.11
CA PHE A 27 -7.11 -13.30 -16.67
C PHE A 27 -6.84 -11.89 -16.13
N ALA A 28 -5.77 -11.23 -16.56
CA ALA A 28 -5.46 -9.86 -16.13
C ALA A 28 -6.58 -8.88 -16.53
N LEU A 29 -7.13 -9.00 -17.74
CA LEU A 29 -8.27 -8.21 -18.21
C LEU A 29 -9.55 -8.49 -17.40
N SER A 30 -9.75 -9.70 -16.90
CA SER A 30 -10.90 -10.05 -16.05
C SER A 30 -10.90 -9.37 -14.67
N LEU A 31 -9.76 -8.81 -14.26
CA LEU A 31 -9.59 -8.17 -12.96
C LEU A 31 -10.00 -6.68 -12.95
N THR A 32 -11.09 -6.34 -13.60
CA THR A 32 -11.58 -4.96 -13.84
C THR A 32 -11.72 -4.10 -12.59
N ASN A 33 -12.05 -4.71 -11.44
CA ASN A 33 -12.23 -4.00 -10.16
C ASN A 33 -10.97 -4.02 -9.27
N SER A 34 -9.83 -4.50 -9.79
CA SER A 34 -8.59 -4.58 -9.03
C SER A 34 -7.68 -3.38 -9.33
N ALA A 35 -6.94 -2.93 -8.31
CA ALA A 35 -5.94 -1.89 -8.53
C ALA A 35 -4.82 -2.39 -9.47
N VAL A 36 -4.25 -1.51 -10.28
CA VAL A 36 -3.17 -1.82 -11.24
C VAL A 36 -2.04 -2.61 -10.58
N ASN A 37 -1.62 -2.20 -9.38
CA ASN A 37 -0.57 -2.90 -8.62
C ASN A 37 -0.99 -4.31 -8.19
N THR A 38 -2.29 -4.55 -7.97
CA THR A 38 -2.80 -5.89 -7.63
C THR A 38 -2.75 -6.80 -8.85
N VAL A 39 -3.15 -6.29 -10.02
CA VAL A 39 -3.08 -7.02 -11.28
C VAL A 39 -1.63 -7.38 -11.61
N ALA A 40 -0.71 -6.41 -11.52
CA ALA A 40 0.72 -6.63 -11.74
C ALA A 40 1.31 -7.67 -10.77
N ALA A 41 0.94 -7.61 -9.48
CA ALA A 41 1.38 -8.57 -8.48
C ALA A 41 0.87 -9.99 -8.77
N TYR A 42 -0.41 -10.13 -9.14
CA TYR A 42 -0.99 -11.42 -9.49
C TYR A 42 -0.37 -12.01 -10.76
N ARG A 43 -0.16 -11.17 -11.79
CA ARG A 43 0.54 -11.58 -12.99
C ARG A 43 1.96 -12.07 -12.69
N SER A 44 2.72 -11.35 -11.92
CA SER A 44 4.08 -11.74 -11.50
C SER A 44 4.09 -13.04 -10.69
N ASP A 45 3.11 -13.24 -9.80
CA ASP A 45 2.98 -14.48 -9.04
C ASP A 45 2.70 -15.69 -9.93
N LEU A 46 1.83 -15.51 -10.94
CA LEU A 46 1.47 -16.57 -11.89
C LEU A 46 2.61 -16.89 -12.85
N VAL A 47 3.33 -15.88 -13.35
CA VAL A 47 4.55 -16.11 -14.15
C VAL A 47 5.55 -16.97 -13.39
N GLY A 48 5.79 -16.65 -12.10
CA GLY A 48 6.67 -17.46 -11.26
C GLY A 48 6.13 -18.88 -10.99
N PHE A 49 4.81 -19.05 -10.91
CA PHE A 49 4.19 -20.37 -10.78
C PHE A 49 4.36 -21.19 -12.08
N ILE A 50 4.09 -20.60 -13.23
CA ILE A 50 4.21 -21.23 -14.54
C ILE A 50 5.66 -21.71 -14.76
N ALA A 51 6.63 -20.85 -14.54
CA ALA A 51 8.05 -21.23 -14.66
C ALA A 51 8.43 -22.40 -13.72
N TRP A 52 7.84 -22.46 -12.52
CA TRP A 52 8.05 -23.60 -11.63
C TRP A 52 7.35 -24.86 -12.15
N THR A 53 6.13 -24.76 -12.75
CA THR A 53 5.40 -25.92 -13.26
C THR A 53 6.06 -26.56 -14.48
N GLU A 54 6.83 -25.82 -15.27
CA GLU A 54 7.63 -26.37 -16.38
C GLU A 54 8.61 -27.43 -15.86
N VAL A 55 9.27 -27.14 -14.72
CA VAL A 55 10.18 -28.11 -14.07
C VAL A 55 9.42 -29.24 -13.36
N ALA A 56 8.22 -28.94 -12.87
CA ALA A 56 7.38 -29.90 -12.17
C ALA A 56 6.56 -30.83 -13.10
N GLY A 57 6.66 -30.64 -14.42
CA GLY A 57 6.02 -31.48 -15.42
C GLY A 57 4.55 -31.15 -15.72
N ALA A 58 4.08 -29.91 -15.41
CA ALA A 58 2.74 -29.47 -15.73
C ALA A 58 2.81 -28.30 -16.74
N SER A 59 2.59 -28.58 -18.01
CA SER A 59 2.75 -27.62 -19.14
C SER A 59 1.49 -26.81 -19.46
N SER A 60 0.37 -27.06 -18.79
CA SER A 60 -0.89 -26.36 -19.02
C SER A 60 -1.72 -26.27 -17.74
N PRO A 61 -2.70 -25.33 -17.65
CA PRO A 61 -3.61 -25.26 -16.51
C PRO A 61 -4.37 -26.57 -16.24
N ALA A 62 -4.70 -27.32 -17.29
CA ALA A 62 -5.42 -28.60 -17.17
C ALA A 62 -4.57 -29.72 -16.56
N ALA A 63 -3.24 -29.61 -16.66
CA ALA A 63 -2.30 -30.57 -16.03
C ALA A 63 -2.04 -30.27 -14.55
N VAL A 64 -2.57 -29.15 -14.03
CA VAL A 64 -2.39 -28.77 -12.62
C VAL A 64 -3.48 -29.37 -11.77
N ASP A 65 -3.10 -30.30 -10.92
CA ASP A 65 -3.98 -30.86 -9.90
C ASP A 65 -3.69 -30.24 -8.51
N ARG A 66 -4.43 -30.69 -7.50
CA ARG A 66 -4.26 -30.27 -6.11
C ARG A 66 -2.86 -30.60 -5.56
N LEU A 67 -2.26 -31.72 -6.02
CA LEU A 67 -0.95 -32.15 -5.53
C LEU A 67 0.14 -31.21 -6.07
N VAL A 68 0.10 -30.83 -7.33
CA VAL A 68 1.00 -29.85 -7.95
C VAL A 68 0.95 -28.53 -7.16
N LEU A 69 -0.24 -28.02 -6.86
CA LEU A 69 -0.39 -26.79 -6.08
C LEU A 69 0.19 -26.91 -4.66
N ARG A 70 -0.02 -28.02 -3.99
CA ARG A 70 0.55 -28.26 -2.64
C ARG A 70 2.08 -28.35 -2.70
N ARG A 71 2.64 -29.00 -3.70
CA ARG A 71 4.10 -29.08 -3.91
C ARG A 71 4.69 -27.70 -4.14
N TYR A 72 4.01 -26.84 -4.93
CA TYR A 72 4.43 -25.46 -5.12
C TYR A 72 4.46 -24.66 -3.81
N VAL A 73 3.40 -24.73 -3.00
CA VAL A 73 3.36 -24.06 -1.70
C VAL A 73 4.44 -24.58 -0.74
N ALA A 74 4.68 -25.88 -0.73
CA ALA A 74 5.75 -26.47 0.06
C ALA A 74 7.13 -25.97 -0.41
N TRP A 75 7.37 -25.95 -1.73
CA TRP A 75 8.58 -25.39 -2.31
C TRP A 75 8.80 -23.93 -1.95
N LEU A 76 7.78 -23.06 -2.08
CA LEU A 76 7.88 -21.66 -1.65
C LEU A 76 8.31 -21.51 -0.17
N THR A 77 7.83 -22.42 0.67
CA THR A 77 8.16 -22.41 2.10
C THR A 77 9.61 -22.89 2.34
N THR A 78 10.05 -23.89 1.60
CA THR A 78 11.44 -24.41 1.66
C THR A 78 12.45 -23.38 1.15
N GLU A 79 12.08 -22.60 0.11
CA GLU A 79 12.87 -21.47 -0.38
C GLU A 79 12.93 -20.29 0.61
N GLY A 80 12.30 -20.40 1.77
CA GLY A 80 12.36 -19.38 2.82
C GLY A 80 11.54 -18.12 2.53
N LEU A 81 10.57 -18.19 1.61
CA LEU A 81 9.71 -17.02 1.35
C LEU A 81 8.90 -16.66 2.60
N ALA A 82 8.79 -15.35 2.86
CA ALA A 82 7.96 -14.84 3.95
C ALA A 82 6.52 -15.36 3.85
N LYS A 83 5.93 -15.80 4.94
CA LYS A 83 4.56 -16.35 5.04
C LYS A 83 3.53 -15.47 4.32
N ARG A 84 3.67 -14.14 4.44
CA ARG A 84 2.81 -13.16 3.75
C ARG A 84 2.92 -13.23 2.22
N SER A 85 4.13 -13.46 1.70
CA SER A 85 4.36 -13.62 0.27
C SER A 85 3.75 -14.94 -0.23
N VAL A 86 3.89 -16.03 0.52
CA VAL A 86 3.24 -17.31 0.22
C VAL A 86 1.72 -17.15 0.23
N ALA A 87 1.16 -16.48 1.22
CA ALA A 87 -0.28 -16.22 1.30
C ALA A 87 -0.81 -15.41 0.09
N ARG A 88 -0.07 -14.39 -0.37
CA ARG A 88 -0.42 -13.63 -1.56
C ARG A 88 -0.39 -14.52 -2.81
N LYS A 89 0.65 -15.33 -2.98
CA LYS A 89 0.77 -16.28 -4.11
C LYS A 89 -0.35 -17.33 -4.12
N VAL A 90 -0.74 -17.83 -2.97
CA VAL A 90 -1.93 -18.71 -2.84
C VAL A 90 -3.21 -17.97 -3.24
N SER A 91 -3.35 -16.71 -2.86
CA SER A 91 -4.52 -15.90 -3.24
C SER A 91 -4.58 -15.65 -4.75
N SER A 92 -3.45 -15.36 -5.41
CA SER A 92 -3.39 -15.20 -6.85
C SER A 92 -3.73 -16.50 -7.61
N LEU A 93 -3.23 -17.65 -7.15
CA LEU A 93 -3.58 -18.96 -7.70
C LEU A 93 -5.07 -19.26 -7.56
N ARG A 94 -5.66 -19.05 -6.39
CA ARG A 94 -7.11 -19.26 -6.19
C ARG A 94 -7.96 -18.35 -7.07
N ARG A 95 -7.53 -17.09 -7.24
CA ARG A 95 -8.24 -16.16 -8.13
C ARG A 95 -8.16 -16.59 -9.59
N TYR A 96 -7.00 -17.08 -10.02
CA TYR A 96 -6.73 -17.54 -11.36
C TYR A 96 -7.49 -18.83 -11.70
N PHE A 97 -7.36 -19.90 -10.90
CA PHE A 97 -8.06 -21.16 -11.15
C PHE A 97 -9.59 -21.00 -11.02
N GLY A 98 -10.05 -20.15 -10.11
CA GLY A 98 -11.45 -19.77 -10.04
C GLY A 98 -11.94 -19.02 -11.27
N TYR A 99 -11.12 -18.21 -11.93
CA TYR A 99 -11.41 -17.60 -13.22
C TYR A 99 -11.52 -18.67 -14.31
N LEU A 100 -10.53 -19.54 -14.48
CA LEU A 100 -10.54 -20.59 -15.50
C LEU A 100 -11.77 -21.51 -15.38
N ARG A 101 -12.21 -21.79 -14.15
CA ARG A 101 -13.43 -22.56 -13.95
C ARG A 101 -14.68 -21.79 -14.38
N ARG A 102 -14.79 -20.50 -14.07
CA ARG A 102 -15.97 -19.68 -14.48
C ARG A 102 -16.07 -19.53 -15.98
N GLU A 103 -14.95 -19.44 -16.68
CA GLU A 103 -14.89 -19.38 -18.15
C GLU A 103 -15.07 -20.77 -18.82
N GLY A 104 -15.28 -21.83 -18.03
CA GLY A 104 -15.48 -23.18 -18.56
C GLY A 104 -14.22 -23.85 -19.10
N ILE A 105 -13.05 -23.27 -18.92
CA ILE A 105 -11.75 -23.80 -19.38
C ILE A 105 -11.36 -25.02 -18.56
N LEU A 106 -11.70 -25.02 -17.27
CA LEU A 106 -11.51 -26.15 -16.37
C LEU A 106 -12.85 -26.60 -15.79
N LEU A 107 -13.06 -27.92 -15.75
CA LEU A 107 -14.25 -28.51 -15.11
C LEU A 107 -14.20 -28.39 -13.58
N VAL A 108 -13.03 -28.48 -13.00
CA VAL A 108 -12.80 -28.45 -11.54
C VAL A 108 -11.71 -27.45 -11.22
N ASP A 109 -11.91 -26.64 -10.17
CA ASP A 109 -10.89 -25.74 -9.63
C ASP A 109 -10.00 -26.51 -8.65
N PRO A 110 -8.71 -26.76 -9.00
CA PRO A 110 -7.80 -27.51 -8.13
C PRO A 110 -7.37 -26.73 -6.88
N SER A 111 -7.63 -25.42 -6.85
CA SER A 111 -7.17 -24.52 -5.79
C SER A 111 -8.15 -24.35 -4.63
N VAL A 112 -9.37 -24.87 -4.69
CA VAL A 112 -10.42 -24.69 -3.67
C VAL A 112 -9.95 -25.03 -2.25
N ALA A 113 -9.21 -26.13 -2.10
CA ALA A 113 -8.69 -26.58 -0.82
C ALA A 113 -7.24 -26.12 -0.52
N LEU A 114 -6.66 -25.28 -1.40
CA LEU A 114 -5.31 -24.76 -1.20
C LEU A 114 -5.31 -23.75 -0.04
N ARG A 115 -4.44 -23.97 0.94
CA ARG A 115 -4.28 -23.10 2.11
C ARG A 115 -2.86 -22.57 2.15
N ALA A 116 -2.74 -21.29 2.48
CA ALA A 116 -1.44 -20.71 2.84
C ALA A 116 -1.03 -21.15 4.24
N PRO A 117 0.27 -21.21 4.54
CA PRO A 117 0.74 -21.35 5.91
C PRO A 117 0.13 -20.25 6.78
N ALA A 118 -0.26 -20.60 8.02
CA ALA A 118 -0.77 -19.62 8.97
C ALA A 118 0.27 -18.51 9.15
N GLY A 119 -0.14 -17.27 8.90
CA GLY A 119 0.69 -16.09 9.13
C GLY A 119 0.90 -15.90 10.64
N ASP A 120 2.02 -15.29 11.03
CA ASP A 120 2.14 -14.73 12.36
C ASP A 120 1.19 -13.53 12.41
N SER A 121 0.09 -13.66 13.11
CA SER A 121 -0.85 -12.57 13.37
C SER A 121 -0.25 -11.63 14.43
N ARG A 122 0.89 -11.00 14.10
CA ARG A 122 1.31 -9.86 14.92
C ARG A 122 0.31 -8.75 14.65
N LEU A 123 -0.41 -8.37 15.69
CA LEU A 123 -1.21 -7.15 15.65
C LEU A 123 -0.31 -6.01 15.16
N PRO A 124 -0.79 -5.18 14.23
CA PRO A 124 -0.04 -4.00 13.82
C PRO A 124 0.35 -3.22 15.07
N ARG A 125 1.61 -2.90 15.23
CA ARG A 125 2.08 -2.13 16.37
C ARG A 125 1.59 -0.70 16.19
N VAL A 126 0.77 -0.23 17.09
CA VAL A 126 0.43 1.18 17.23
C VAL A 126 1.68 1.88 17.77
N LEU A 127 2.09 2.96 17.15
CA LEU A 127 3.12 3.85 17.70
C LEU A 127 2.49 4.60 18.87
N ASP A 128 3.17 4.67 20.00
CA ASP A 128 2.75 5.53 21.10
C ASP A 128 3.00 7.02 20.78
N HIS A 129 2.45 7.91 21.58
CA HIS A 129 2.61 9.35 21.38
C HIS A 129 4.07 9.81 21.41
N ALA A 130 4.93 9.17 22.20
CA ALA A 130 6.35 9.50 22.30
C ALA A 130 7.10 9.06 21.02
N ASP A 131 6.81 7.86 20.50
CA ASP A 131 7.35 7.37 19.23
C ASP A 131 6.93 8.32 18.07
N VAL A 132 5.67 8.78 18.06
CA VAL A 132 5.15 9.73 17.05
C VAL A 132 5.83 11.09 17.17
N SER A 133 5.94 11.66 18.39
CA SER A 133 6.61 12.94 18.60
C SER A 133 8.09 12.87 18.18
N THR A 134 8.77 11.78 18.49
CA THR A 134 10.16 11.58 18.05
C THR A 134 10.25 11.50 16.52
N LEU A 135 9.30 10.85 15.86
CA LEU A 135 9.29 10.72 14.39
C LEU A 135 9.04 12.06 13.70
N LEU A 136 8.14 12.89 14.24
CA LEU A 136 7.71 14.15 13.62
C LEU A 136 8.62 15.32 14.04
N ASP A 137 8.91 15.44 15.33
CA ASP A 137 9.58 16.60 15.93
C ASP A 137 11.04 16.30 16.31
N GLY A 138 11.52 15.06 16.13
CA GLY A 138 12.86 14.65 16.50
C GLY A 138 13.96 15.37 15.71
N PRO A 139 15.17 15.46 16.27
CA PRO A 139 16.29 16.10 15.60
C PRO A 139 16.65 15.37 14.30
N THR A 140 16.97 16.13 13.29
CA THR A 140 17.51 15.62 12.03
C THR A 140 19.05 15.68 12.05
N PRO A 141 19.76 14.83 11.30
CA PRO A 141 21.21 14.92 11.18
C PRO A 141 21.64 16.32 10.72
N GLU A 142 22.74 16.84 11.28
CA GLU A 142 23.24 18.18 10.95
C GLU A 142 23.62 18.34 9.48
N ASP A 143 24.03 17.26 8.84
CA ASP A 143 24.42 17.19 7.43
C ASP A 143 23.25 16.92 6.48
N GLU A 144 22.01 16.81 7.01
CA GLU A 144 20.84 16.58 6.17
C GLU A 144 20.53 17.83 5.31
N PRO A 145 20.42 17.71 3.99
CA PRO A 145 20.08 18.83 3.13
C PRO A 145 18.75 19.47 3.55
N HIS A 146 18.72 20.80 3.65
CA HIS A 146 17.55 21.56 4.09
C HIS A 146 16.26 21.21 3.34
N TRP A 147 16.34 21.06 2.01
CA TRP A 147 15.20 20.68 1.20
C TRP A 147 14.63 19.28 1.56
N ARG A 148 15.51 18.35 1.94
CA ARG A 148 15.10 16.99 2.32
C ARG A 148 14.32 17.02 3.62
N ARG A 149 14.82 17.78 4.59
CA ARG A 149 14.14 18.00 5.87
C ARG A 149 12.74 18.54 5.67
N LEU A 150 12.59 19.67 4.94
CA LEU A 150 11.28 20.29 4.70
C LEU A 150 10.30 19.36 3.98
N ARG A 151 10.79 18.58 3.00
CA ARG A 151 9.97 17.58 2.32
C ARG A 151 9.52 16.48 3.28
N ASP A 152 10.45 15.95 4.06
CA ASP A 152 10.19 14.81 4.93
C ASP A 152 9.26 15.18 6.08
N ASP A 153 9.41 16.38 6.64
CA ASP A 153 8.51 16.92 7.66
C ASP A 153 7.08 17.02 7.09
N ALA A 154 6.88 17.64 5.94
CA ALA A 154 5.57 17.74 5.29
C ALA A 154 4.97 16.36 4.93
N VAL A 155 5.79 15.42 4.46
CA VAL A 155 5.36 14.05 4.14
C VAL A 155 4.88 13.31 5.40
N LEU A 156 5.62 13.40 6.49
CA LEU A 156 5.30 12.71 7.74
C LEU A 156 4.09 13.31 8.44
N GLU A 157 3.98 14.65 8.45
CA GLU A 157 2.83 15.36 9.00
C GLU A 157 1.54 15.02 8.24
N ILE A 158 1.56 14.98 6.91
CA ILE A 158 0.38 14.55 6.16
C ILE A 158 0.05 13.08 6.43
N LEU A 159 1.04 12.18 6.46
CA LEU A 159 0.80 10.75 6.68
C LEU A 159 0.15 10.47 8.03
N TYR A 160 0.69 11.07 9.10
CA TYR A 160 0.15 10.88 10.43
C TYR A 160 -1.06 11.78 10.68
N GLY A 161 -0.96 13.07 10.39
CA GLY A 161 -2.01 14.05 10.69
C GLY A 161 -3.32 13.83 9.90
N SER A 162 -3.27 13.23 8.71
CA SER A 162 -4.47 13.00 7.92
C SER A 162 -4.81 11.52 7.72
N GLY A 163 -3.95 10.61 8.15
CA GLY A 163 -4.16 9.17 8.01
C GLY A 163 -4.33 8.67 6.57
N VAL A 164 -3.83 9.40 5.58
CA VAL A 164 -3.92 9.00 4.17
C VAL A 164 -3.10 7.75 3.87
N ARG A 165 -3.48 7.00 2.83
CA ARG A 165 -2.66 5.87 2.37
C ARG A 165 -1.38 6.38 1.70
N VAL A 166 -0.28 5.63 1.83
CA VAL A 166 0.99 5.99 1.18
C VAL A 166 0.85 6.21 -0.33
N GLY A 167 0.02 5.43 -1.00
CA GLY A 167 -0.25 5.62 -2.43
C GLY A 167 -1.05 6.89 -2.73
N GLU A 168 -1.97 7.27 -1.85
CA GLU A 168 -2.73 8.52 -1.94
C GLU A 168 -1.79 9.72 -1.76
N LEU A 169 -0.91 9.69 -0.75
CA LEU A 169 0.11 10.72 -0.54
C LEU A 169 1.01 10.89 -1.79
N CYS A 170 1.53 9.78 -2.33
CA CYS A 170 2.38 9.82 -3.53
C CYS A 170 1.64 10.36 -4.77
N GLY A 171 0.32 10.22 -4.80
CA GLY A 171 -0.53 10.71 -5.88
C GLY A 171 -0.94 12.17 -5.76
N LEU A 172 -0.57 12.88 -4.69
CA LEU A 172 -0.94 14.28 -4.50
C LEU A 172 -0.29 15.18 -5.53
N ASP A 173 -1.08 16.08 -6.06
CA ASP A 173 -0.69 17.20 -6.92
C ASP A 173 -0.86 18.53 -6.16
N LEU A 174 -0.38 19.61 -6.73
CA LEU A 174 -0.51 20.95 -6.13
C LEU A 174 -1.97 21.36 -5.96
N ASP A 175 -2.84 20.98 -6.88
CA ASP A 175 -4.28 21.24 -6.85
C ASP A 175 -5.05 20.37 -5.84
N SER A 176 -4.40 19.35 -5.31
CA SER A 176 -4.96 18.52 -4.24
C SER A 176 -5.04 19.27 -2.90
N LEU A 177 -4.30 20.38 -2.75
CA LEU A 177 -4.19 21.15 -1.52
C LEU A 177 -5.22 22.29 -1.47
N ASP A 178 -5.86 22.41 -0.33
CA ASP A 178 -6.60 23.61 0.08
C ASP A 178 -6.05 24.08 1.44
N LEU A 179 -4.95 24.86 1.39
CA LEU A 179 -4.29 25.34 2.60
C LEU A 179 -5.09 26.41 3.35
N ALA A 180 -6.01 27.10 2.67
CA ALA A 180 -6.92 28.05 3.32
C ALA A 180 -8.04 27.32 4.07
N GLY A 181 -8.50 26.23 3.50
CA GLY A 181 -9.48 25.35 4.12
C GLY A 181 -8.86 24.20 4.92
N GLU A 182 -7.54 24.20 5.18
CA GLU A 182 -6.82 23.21 5.99
C GLU A 182 -7.20 21.77 5.63
N ALA A 183 -7.13 21.46 4.34
CA ALA A 183 -7.55 20.15 3.85
C ALA A 183 -6.76 19.69 2.63
N VAL A 184 -6.72 18.39 2.43
CA VAL A 184 -6.19 17.75 1.24
C VAL A 184 -7.24 16.85 0.60
N SER A 185 -7.34 16.88 -0.72
CA SER A 185 -8.20 16.01 -1.51
C SER A 185 -7.42 14.79 -1.99
N VAL A 186 -7.89 13.59 -1.66
CA VAL A 186 -7.24 12.34 -2.05
C VAL A 186 -8.18 11.45 -2.86
N TRP A 187 -7.62 10.72 -3.81
CA TRP A 187 -8.34 9.76 -4.64
C TRP A 187 -8.24 8.36 -4.05
N GLY A 188 -9.37 7.79 -3.69
CA GLY A 188 -9.47 6.43 -3.17
C GLY A 188 -9.74 5.38 -4.26
N LYS A 189 -9.98 4.14 -3.84
CA LYS A 189 -10.35 3.04 -4.72
C LYS A 189 -11.66 3.36 -5.46
N GLY A 190 -11.69 3.12 -6.78
CA GLY A 190 -12.86 3.38 -7.63
C GLY A 190 -13.03 4.85 -8.00
N SER A 191 -11.93 5.61 -8.06
CA SER A 191 -11.94 7.04 -8.46
C SER A 191 -12.86 7.91 -7.60
N LYS A 192 -13.08 7.53 -6.34
CA LYS A 192 -13.82 8.35 -5.38
C LYS A 192 -12.86 9.30 -4.70
N GLN A 193 -13.15 10.59 -4.81
CA GLN A 193 -12.41 11.63 -4.10
C GLN A 193 -12.97 11.80 -2.68
N ARG A 194 -12.09 12.03 -1.72
CA ARG A 194 -12.47 12.47 -0.37
C ARG A 194 -11.58 13.62 0.07
N ARG A 195 -12.12 14.49 0.86
CA ARG A 195 -11.42 15.60 1.50
C ARG A 195 -11.05 15.17 2.93
N VAL A 196 -9.79 15.34 3.31
CA VAL A 196 -9.26 14.98 4.63
C VAL A 196 -8.68 16.25 5.26
N PRO A 197 -8.97 16.53 6.55
CA PRO A 197 -8.40 17.68 7.24
C PRO A 197 -6.88 17.54 7.38
N LEU A 198 -6.19 18.67 7.43
CA LEU A 198 -4.79 18.81 7.76
C LEU A 198 -4.67 19.49 9.13
N SER A 199 -3.73 19.03 9.95
CA SER A 199 -3.35 19.70 11.19
C SER A 199 -2.61 21.02 10.92
N GLN A 200 -2.57 21.92 11.88
CA GLN A 200 -1.80 23.17 11.78
C GLN A 200 -0.31 22.91 11.49
N PRO A 201 0.39 21.96 12.17
CA PRO A 201 1.74 21.57 11.81
C PRO A 201 1.85 21.10 10.34
N ALA A 202 0.94 20.27 9.86
CA ALA A 202 0.94 19.81 8.46
C ALA A 202 0.80 20.98 7.47
N VAL A 203 -0.07 21.95 7.75
CA VAL A 203 -0.22 23.16 6.92
C VAL A 203 1.06 23.98 6.91
N SER A 204 1.70 24.17 8.09
CA SER A 204 2.97 24.88 8.24
C SER A 204 4.08 24.24 7.41
N ASP A 205 4.27 22.93 7.57
CA ASP A 205 5.34 22.20 6.91
C ASP A 205 5.12 22.10 5.39
N VAL A 206 3.88 21.93 4.96
CA VAL A 206 3.54 21.99 3.51
C VAL A 206 3.86 23.35 2.94
N ARG A 207 3.57 24.46 3.64
CA ARG A 207 3.93 25.83 3.18
C ARG A 207 5.45 26.00 3.08
N ALA A 208 6.20 25.54 4.08
CA ALA A 208 7.66 25.57 4.05
C ALA A 208 8.24 24.76 2.88
N TRP A 209 7.69 23.57 2.64
CA TRP A 209 8.06 22.77 1.48
C TRP A 209 7.74 23.45 0.14
N LEU A 210 6.55 24.02 0.00
CA LEU A 210 6.12 24.70 -1.24
C LEU A 210 7.02 25.88 -1.62
N ALA A 211 7.61 26.55 -0.64
CA ALA A 211 8.52 27.67 -0.86
C ALA A 211 9.77 27.27 -1.67
N ILE A 212 10.23 26.02 -1.53
CA ILE A 212 11.45 25.52 -2.19
C ILE A 212 11.18 24.39 -3.19
N ARG A 213 9.92 23.93 -3.31
CA ARG A 213 9.56 22.77 -4.12
C ARG A 213 10.06 22.87 -5.56
N ARG A 214 10.00 24.07 -6.16
CA ARG A 214 10.38 24.28 -7.57
C ARG A 214 11.86 23.99 -7.84
N ASP A 215 12.70 24.11 -6.82
CA ASP A 215 14.13 23.85 -6.92
C ASP A 215 14.46 22.35 -6.83
N VAL A 216 13.51 21.55 -6.34
CA VAL A 216 13.71 20.14 -6.03
C VAL A 216 12.92 19.23 -6.98
N VAL A 217 11.69 19.59 -7.31
CA VAL A 217 10.81 18.77 -8.17
C VAL A 217 11.04 19.15 -9.61
N ALA A 218 11.53 18.18 -10.42
CA ALA A 218 11.78 18.40 -11.82
C ALA A 218 10.50 18.74 -12.60
N GLU A 219 10.59 19.53 -13.64
CA GLU A 219 9.46 19.87 -14.51
C GLU A 219 8.77 18.62 -15.08
N THR A 220 9.53 17.56 -15.37
CA THR A 220 9.02 16.27 -15.85
C THR A 220 8.11 15.56 -14.85
N ALA A 221 8.15 15.91 -13.57
CA ALA A 221 7.24 15.41 -12.56
C ALA A 221 5.90 16.16 -12.54
N GLY A 222 5.78 17.22 -13.31
CA GLY A 222 4.54 18.00 -13.48
C GLY A 222 4.02 18.61 -12.17
N ALA A 223 2.73 18.42 -11.94
CA ALA A 223 2.04 18.95 -10.76
C ALA A 223 2.32 18.19 -9.45
N ALA A 224 3.16 17.15 -9.45
CA ALA A 224 3.43 16.34 -8.28
C ALA A 224 3.76 17.19 -7.05
N LEU A 225 3.06 17.00 -5.94
CA LEU A 225 3.31 17.76 -4.71
C LEU A 225 4.71 17.49 -4.18
N PHE A 226 5.12 16.21 -4.14
CA PHE A 226 6.41 15.80 -3.60
C PHE A 226 7.32 15.16 -4.65
N GLY A 227 8.59 15.52 -4.63
CA GLY A 227 9.65 14.90 -5.41
C GLY A 227 10.57 13.99 -4.58
N ASN A 228 11.14 12.99 -5.25
CA ASN A 228 12.22 12.19 -4.69
C ASN A 228 13.60 12.86 -4.93
N GLU A 229 14.69 12.19 -4.55
CA GLU A 229 16.05 12.69 -4.70
C GLU A 229 16.48 12.94 -6.17
N ARG A 230 15.72 12.42 -7.13
CA ARG A 230 15.97 12.61 -8.58
C ARG A 230 15.03 13.67 -9.18
N GLY A 231 14.26 14.37 -8.35
CA GLY A 231 13.25 15.32 -8.78
C GLY A 231 11.97 14.69 -9.36
N ALA A 232 11.91 13.36 -9.50
CA ALA A 232 10.72 12.68 -9.96
C ALA A 232 9.66 12.57 -8.84
N ARG A 233 8.39 12.31 -9.20
CA ARG A 233 7.31 12.07 -8.25
C ARG A 233 7.71 11.06 -7.18
N LEU A 234 7.40 11.37 -5.93
CA LEU A 234 7.66 10.49 -4.78
C LEU A 234 6.94 9.15 -4.93
N THR A 235 7.62 8.06 -4.59
CA THR A 235 7.08 6.71 -4.65
C THR A 235 6.83 6.14 -3.24
N PRO A 236 5.96 5.12 -3.08
CA PRO A 236 5.79 4.44 -1.79
C PRO A 236 7.09 3.88 -1.19
N ARG A 237 8.08 3.56 -2.04
CA ARG A 237 9.40 3.11 -1.61
C ARG A 237 10.21 4.25 -0.99
N ASP A 238 10.13 5.44 -1.60
CA ASP A 238 10.80 6.64 -1.08
C ASP A 238 10.19 7.04 0.27
N VAL A 239 8.86 7.05 0.38
CA VAL A 239 8.16 7.31 1.65
C VAL A 239 8.56 6.32 2.74
N ARG A 240 8.71 5.02 2.39
CA ARG A 240 9.20 4.04 3.36
C ARG A 240 10.60 4.39 3.85
N ARG A 241 11.51 4.80 2.96
CA ARG A 241 12.86 5.24 3.34
C ARG A 241 12.85 6.47 4.24
N ILE A 242 11.91 7.41 4.02
CA ILE A 242 11.71 8.57 4.89
C ILE A 242 11.33 8.09 6.29
N VAL A 243 10.31 7.26 6.40
CA VAL A 243 9.85 6.71 7.68
C VAL A 243 10.96 5.92 8.38
N ASP A 244 11.68 5.05 7.66
CA ASP A 244 12.76 4.22 8.21
C ASP A 244 13.92 5.09 8.76
N ARG A 245 14.21 6.24 8.12
CA ARG A 245 15.26 7.17 8.56
C ARG A 245 14.87 7.98 9.79
N ARG A 246 13.62 8.42 9.87
CA ARG A 246 13.13 9.32 10.93
C ARG A 246 12.61 8.58 12.16
N SER A 247 12.23 7.34 12.01
CA SER A 247 11.65 6.58 13.12
C SER A 247 12.73 6.03 14.05
N PRO A 248 12.58 6.20 15.37
CA PRO A 248 13.49 5.61 16.35
C PRO A 248 13.43 4.08 16.39
N ARG A 249 12.37 3.50 15.85
CA ARG A 249 12.13 2.04 15.82
C ARG A 249 11.61 1.61 14.44
N PRO A 250 11.86 0.36 14.02
CA PRO A 250 11.34 -0.15 12.76
C PRO A 250 9.83 0.00 12.65
N THR A 251 9.38 0.77 11.67
CA THR A 251 7.96 1.03 11.41
C THR A 251 7.69 1.18 9.91
N HIS A 252 6.48 1.53 9.51
CA HIS A 252 6.12 1.68 8.11
C HIS A 252 4.89 2.59 7.95
N PRO A 253 4.64 3.18 6.77
CA PRO A 253 3.54 4.13 6.56
C PRO A 253 2.15 3.63 6.96
N HIS A 254 1.91 2.33 6.86
CA HIS A 254 0.62 1.76 7.28
C HIS A 254 0.46 1.75 8.80
N ALA A 255 1.56 1.62 9.56
CA ALA A 255 1.52 1.74 11.02
C ALA A 255 1.16 3.16 11.45
N LEU A 256 1.70 4.20 10.78
CA LEU A 256 1.32 5.60 11.04
C LEU A 256 -0.18 5.84 10.87
N ARG A 257 -0.75 5.34 9.77
CA ARG A 257 -2.19 5.43 9.55
C ARG A 257 -3.00 4.65 10.59
N HIS A 258 -2.50 3.52 11.06
CA HIS A 258 -3.16 2.75 12.13
C HIS A 258 -3.08 3.49 13.46
N SER A 259 -1.92 4.10 13.77
CA SER A 259 -1.75 4.94 14.96
C SER A 259 -2.66 6.17 14.91
N PHE A 260 -2.77 6.85 13.76
CA PHE A 260 -3.75 7.92 13.56
C PHE A 260 -5.17 7.47 13.93
N ALA A 261 -5.62 6.33 13.40
CA ALA A 261 -6.97 5.82 13.69
C ALA A 261 -7.16 5.52 15.18
N THR A 262 -6.17 4.87 15.81
CA THR A 262 -6.22 4.50 17.23
C THR A 262 -6.21 5.75 18.11
N HIS A 263 -5.32 6.71 17.84
CA HIS A 263 -5.22 7.94 18.62
C HIS A 263 -6.48 8.81 18.52
N LEU A 264 -7.13 8.86 17.36
CA LEU A 264 -8.44 9.52 17.24
C LEU A 264 -9.51 8.83 18.11
N LEU A 265 -9.56 7.48 18.09
CA LEU A 265 -10.51 6.75 18.93
C LEU A 265 -10.22 6.93 20.41
N ASP A 266 -8.95 6.90 20.81
CA ASP A 266 -8.50 7.13 22.19
C ASP A 266 -8.81 8.58 22.63
N GLY A 267 -8.75 9.55 21.71
CA GLY A 267 -9.15 10.93 21.89
C GLY A 267 -10.67 11.16 21.93
N GLY A 268 -11.46 10.09 21.78
CA GLY A 268 -12.93 10.15 21.89
C GLY A 268 -13.67 10.34 20.56
N ALA A 269 -12.99 10.32 19.41
CA ALA A 269 -13.67 10.40 18.13
C ALA A 269 -14.60 9.19 17.91
N ASP A 270 -15.77 9.44 17.32
CA ASP A 270 -16.69 8.37 16.92
C ASP A 270 -16.06 7.46 15.86
N LEU A 271 -16.20 6.15 16.03
CA LEU A 271 -15.67 5.13 15.12
C LEU A 271 -16.10 5.37 13.67
N ARG A 272 -17.30 5.86 13.44
CA ARG A 272 -17.83 6.13 12.10
C ARG A 272 -17.13 7.33 11.46
N ALA A 273 -16.88 8.40 12.23
CA ALA A 273 -16.11 9.54 11.76
C ALA A 273 -14.68 9.12 11.35
N VAL A 274 -14.03 8.28 12.16
CA VAL A 274 -12.72 7.73 11.85
C VAL A 274 -12.75 6.87 10.59
N GLN A 275 -13.76 6.03 10.40
CA GLN A 275 -13.92 5.21 9.19
C GLN A 275 -14.12 6.06 7.93
N GLU A 276 -14.87 7.15 8.01
CA GLU A 276 -15.07 8.08 6.88
C GLU A 276 -13.78 8.84 6.54
N LEU A 277 -13.05 9.36 7.55
CA LEU A 277 -11.73 10.00 7.35
C LEU A 277 -10.76 9.05 6.66
N LEU A 278 -10.76 7.79 7.05
CA LEU A 278 -9.89 6.77 6.46
C LEU A 278 -10.38 6.31 5.07
N GLY A 279 -11.63 6.51 4.69
CA GLY A 279 -12.18 6.03 3.42
C GLY A 279 -12.19 4.50 3.35
N HIS A 280 -12.77 3.84 4.35
CA HIS A 280 -13.01 2.40 4.35
C HIS A 280 -14.20 2.08 3.44
N ALA A 281 -13.97 1.36 2.33
CA ALA A 281 -14.99 1.01 1.35
C ALA A 281 -15.90 -0.17 1.77
N ASP A 282 -15.59 -0.87 2.84
CA ASP A 282 -16.33 -2.03 3.33
C ASP A 282 -17.14 -1.69 4.58
N VAL A 283 -18.19 -0.91 4.39
CA VAL A 283 -19.35 -1.07 5.27
C VAL A 283 -20.45 -1.66 4.42
N ALA A 284 -20.64 -2.97 4.53
CA ALA A 284 -21.77 -3.71 3.97
C ALA A 284 -23.07 -3.29 4.68
N THR A 285 -23.40 -2.00 4.62
CA THR A 285 -24.71 -1.45 5.02
C THR A 285 -24.86 -0.03 4.47
N THR A 286 -24.74 0.12 3.14
CA THR A 286 -25.19 1.36 2.50
C THR A 286 -26.70 1.27 2.26
N GLN A 287 -27.47 1.27 3.33
CA GLN A 287 -28.87 1.67 3.27
C GLN A 287 -29.21 2.46 4.51
N ARG A 288 -29.49 3.75 4.30
CA ARG A 288 -30.21 4.66 5.19
C ARG A 288 -29.46 5.45 6.24
N TYR A 289 -28.24 5.93 6.05
CA TYR A 289 -27.79 7.01 6.94
C TYR A 289 -27.07 8.12 6.15
N THR A 290 -27.52 9.33 6.37
CA THR A 290 -26.97 10.60 5.87
C THR A 290 -25.46 10.65 6.04
N HIS A 291 -24.74 11.08 4.98
CA HIS A 291 -23.33 11.40 5.05
C HIS A 291 -23.07 12.33 6.24
N ILE A 292 -22.06 11.98 7.06
CA ILE A 292 -21.56 12.92 8.07
C ILE A 292 -21.08 14.15 7.31
N SER A 293 -21.52 15.34 7.72
CA SER A 293 -21.12 16.57 7.05
C SER A 293 -19.60 16.79 7.22
N ASN A 294 -18.96 17.43 6.25
CA ASN A 294 -17.54 17.81 6.36
C ASN A 294 -17.25 18.65 7.61
N HIS A 295 -18.23 19.38 8.13
CA HIS A 295 -18.13 20.14 9.37
C HIS A 295 -17.94 19.20 10.57
N ARG A 296 -18.80 18.19 10.72
CA ARG A 296 -18.70 17.20 11.82
C ARG A 296 -17.42 16.37 11.77
N LEU A 297 -16.91 16.08 10.57
CA LEU A 297 -15.62 15.38 10.44
C LEU A 297 -14.46 16.26 10.91
N ARG A 298 -14.52 17.57 10.65
CA ARG A 298 -13.52 18.54 11.16
C ARG A 298 -13.62 18.70 12.66
N GLU A 299 -14.82 18.82 13.22
CA GLU A 299 -15.04 18.93 14.66
C GLU A 299 -14.46 17.67 15.37
N ALA A 300 -14.86 16.46 14.92
CA ALA A 300 -14.35 15.23 15.49
C ALA A 300 -12.82 15.10 15.37
N TYR A 301 -12.24 15.61 14.29
CA TYR A 301 -10.80 15.67 14.12
C TYR A 301 -10.15 16.67 15.10
N ALA A 302 -10.67 17.89 15.16
CA ALA A 302 -10.12 18.95 16.02
C ALA A 302 -10.21 18.62 17.53
N GLU A 303 -11.25 17.90 17.93
CA GLU A 303 -11.43 17.50 19.34
C GLU A 303 -10.56 16.31 19.75
N ALA A 304 -10.30 15.37 18.81
CA ALA A 304 -9.72 14.08 19.16
C ALA A 304 -8.29 13.86 18.65
N HIS A 305 -7.83 14.65 17.67
CA HIS A 305 -6.49 14.42 17.11
C HIS A 305 -5.40 15.10 17.94
N PRO A 306 -4.31 14.40 18.34
CA PRO A 306 -3.28 14.94 19.21
C PRO A 306 -2.52 16.15 18.66
N ARG A 307 -2.62 16.39 17.35
CA ARG A 307 -1.94 17.51 16.65
C ARG A 307 -2.92 18.39 15.85
N ALA A 308 -4.21 18.37 16.20
CA ALA A 308 -5.21 19.24 15.58
C ALA A 308 -4.95 20.71 15.84
#